data_e67782fe1c34c4b162494aea8d14ca8f
#
_entry.id   e67782fe1c34c4b162494aea8d14ca8f
#
_cell.length_a   1.000
_cell.length_b   1.000
_cell.length_c   1.000
_cell.angle_alpha   90.00
_cell.angle_beta   90.00
_cell.angle_gamma   90.00
#
_symmetry.space_group_name_H-M   'P 1'
#
loop_
_entity.id
_entity.type
_entity.pdbx_description
1 polymer ?
#
loop_
_entity_poly.entity_id
_entity_poly.type
_entity_poly.pdbx_seq_one_letter_code
_entity_poly.pdbx_strand_id
1 'polypeptide(L)'
;TVIGLILLISCIISFVEFERLSKYVSSVLADNIACVNTSRNLMNISEEYNTYILEQIGSDYSKGEIPQLTGNEDFVSSFENLKNHFTIEEEKAMADSVLYAFVTYMHVVNEAPDIWLGGYSQRREWYFDRLQGVYDKLRNYIQGLTLISQNALAENYYNLNDRFYRSITPIIVAAVVGIILVMLFNYFINIYFVKPVIRINKGLKSYREYNKGYDVRFDYGRDQLQELNENIKEIIEENRALKKKI
;
A
#
# COMPACT_ATOMS: atom_id res chain seq x y z
N THR A 1 -33.02 -1.69 10.72
CA THR A 1 -32.00 -2.62 11.28
C THR A 1 -31.28 -3.42 10.21
N VAL A 2 -31.97 -4.03 9.22
CA VAL A 2 -31.34 -4.85 8.15
C VAL A 2 -30.40 -4.03 7.29
N ILE A 3 -30.80 -2.84 6.85
CA ILE A 3 -29.97 -1.93 6.03
C ILE A 3 -28.69 -1.52 6.78
N GLY A 4 -28.80 -1.22 8.07
CA GLY A 4 -27.64 -0.89 8.90
C GLY A 4 -26.66 -2.04 9.04
N LEU A 5 -27.16 -3.28 9.15
CA LEU A 5 -26.35 -4.47 9.21
C LEU A 5 -25.61 -4.74 7.89
N ILE A 6 -26.27 -4.56 6.75
CA ILE A 6 -25.67 -4.69 5.42
C ILE A 6 -24.56 -3.63 5.21
N LEU A 7 -24.82 -2.38 5.59
CA LEU A 7 -23.82 -1.31 5.51
C LEU A 7 -22.61 -1.60 6.40
N LEU A 8 -22.82 -2.12 7.60
CA LEU A 8 -21.76 -2.47 8.53
C LEU A 8 -20.89 -3.61 7.99
N ILE A 9 -21.50 -4.67 7.46
CA ILE A 9 -20.79 -5.78 6.82
C ILE A 9 -20.00 -5.28 5.61
N SER A 10 -20.59 -4.46 4.75
CA SER A 10 -19.90 -3.87 3.59
C SER A 10 -18.69 -3.03 4.02
N CYS A 11 -18.82 -2.25 5.09
CA CYS A 11 -17.73 -1.44 5.63
C CYS A 11 -16.56 -2.30 6.15
N ILE A 12 -16.88 -3.40 6.85
CA ILE A 12 -15.87 -4.35 7.34
C ILE A 12 -15.13 -5.02 6.18
N ILE A 13 -15.87 -5.50 5.17
CA ILE A 13 -15.25 -6.14 3.98
C ILE A 13 -14.32 -5.13 3.28
N SER A 14 -14.79 -3.91 3.06
CA SER A 14 -13.99 -2.86 2.42
C SER A 14 -12.73 -2.51 3.22
N PHE A 15 -12.81 -2.50 4.54
CA PHE A 15 -11.66 -2.25 5.42
C PHE A 15 -10.62 -3.37 5.32
N VAL A 16 -11.06 -4.63 5.34
CA VAL A 16 -10.17 -5.80 5.21
C VAL A 16 -9.46 -5.82 3.85
N GLU A 17 -10.19 -5.52 2.77
CA GLU A 17 -9.61 -5.44 1.43
C GLU A 17 -8.60 -4.29 1.31
N PHE A 18 -8.89 -3.15 1.93
CA PHE A 18 -7.97 -2.02 1.98
C PHE A 18 -6.68 -2.36 2.75
N GLU A 19 -6.78 -3.02 3.90
CA GLU A 19 -5.61 -3.42 4.69
C GLU A 19 -4.73 -4.43 3.91
N ARG A 20 -5.36 -5.39 3.22
CA ARG A 20 -4.67 -6.37 2.38
C ARG A 20 -3.93 -5.69 1.21
N LEU A 21 -4.60 -4.76 0.52
CA LEU A 21 -4.01 -3.99 -0.57
C LEU A 21 -2.83 -3.13 -0.08
N SER A 22 -2.98 -2.45 1.05
CA SER A 22 -1.92 -1.62 1.64
C SER A 22 -0.67 -2.43 1.98
N LYS A 23 -0.82 -3.62 2.56
CA LYS A 23 0.30 -4.52 2.85
C LYS A 23 0.99 -5.02 1.58
N TYR A 24 0.22 -5.41 0.57
CA TYR A 24 0.75 -5.85 -0.71
C TYR A 24 1.56 -4.74 -1.40
N VAL A 25 1.01 -3.52 -1.45
CA VAL A 25 1.68 -2.33 -2.00
C VAL A 25 3.00 -2.08 -1.29
N SER A 26 3.01 -2.08 0.04
CA SER A 26 4.22 -1.84 0.84
C SER A 26 5.28 -2.91 0.59
N SER A 27 4.90 -4.19 0.46
CA SER A 27 5.84 -5.28 0.19
C SER A 27 6.49 -5.13 -1.18
N VAL A 28 5.69 -4.98 -2.25
CA VAL A 28 6.22 -4.85 -3.62
C VAL A 28 7.11 -3.62 -3.76
N LEU A 29 6.75 -2.51 -3.13
CA LEU A 29 7.56 -1.30 -3.16
C LEU A 29 8.89 -1.49 -2.41
N ALA A 30 8.88 -2.16 -1.27
CA ALA A 30 10.09 -2.48 -0.50
C ALA A 30 11.04 -3.38 -1.30
N ASP A 31 10.52 -4.42 -1.96
CA ASP A 31 11.33 -5.33 -2.78
C ASP A 31 11.96 -4.61 -3.97
N ASN A 32 11.20 -3.77 -4.68
CA ASN A 32 11.75 -2.97 -5.79
C ASN A 32 12.85 -1.99 -5.32
N ILE A 33 12.65 -1.32 -4.19
CA ILE A 33 13.65 -0.41 -3.61
C ILE A 33 14.90 -1.21 -3.20
N ALA A 34 14.72 -2.37 -2.58
CA ALA A 34 15.82 -3.25 -2.21
C ALA A 34 16.60 -3.70 -3.45
N CYS A 35 15.91 -4.10 -4.54
CA CYS A 35 16.54 -4.48 -5.79
C CYS A 35 17.40 -3.36 -6.39
N VAL A 36 16.87 -2.13 -6.48
CA VAL A 36 17.63 -0.96 -6.97
C VAL A 36 18.85 -0.67 -6.10
N ASN A 37 18.69 -0.68 -4.78
CA ASN A 37 19.78 -0.37 -3.85
C ASN A 37 20.87 -1.45 -3.89
N THR A 38 20.48 -2.72 -3.93
CA THR A 38 21.44 -3.83 -3.99
C THR A 38 22.17 -3.86 -5.34
N SER A 39 21.48 -3.57 -6.45
CA SER A 39 22.14 -3.44 -7.77
C SER A 39 23.18 -2.31 -7.77
N ARG A 40 22.88 -1.17 -7.15
CA ARG A 40 23.88 -0.09 -6.97
C ARG A 40 25.04 -0.52 -6.08
N ASN A 41 24.79 -1.28 -5.03
CA ASN A 41 25.84 -1.81 -4.18
C ASN A 41 26.75 -2.76 -4.94
N LEU A 42 26.22 -3.65 -5.80
CA LEU A 42 27.02 -4.49 -6.70
C LEU A 42 27.91 -3.67 -7.61
N MET A 43 27.42 -2.53 -8.13
CA MET A 43 28.22 -1.61 -8.92
C MET A 43 29.40 -1.06 -8.12
N ASN A 44 29.13 -0.52 -6.92
CA ASN A 44 30.17 0.04 -6.06
C ASN A 44 31.23 -0.99 -5.70
N ILE A 45 30.82 -2.20 -5.28
CA ILE A 45 31.74 -3.30 -4.97
C ILE A 45 32.62 -3.64 -6.18
N SER A 46 32.02 -3.69 -7.38
CA SER A 46 32.75 -3.99 -8.61
C SER A 46 33.73 -2.88 -8.99
N GLU A 47 33.36 -1.63 -8.81
CA GLU A 47 34.24 -0.47 -9.07
C GLU A 47 35.40 -0.41 -8.08
N GLU A 48 35.15 -0.60 -6.79
CA GLU A 48 36.17 -0.64 -5.74
C GLU A 48 37.17 -1.76 -6.01
N TYR A 49 36.68 -2.96 -6.34
CA TYR A 49 37.53 -4.09 -6.63
C TYR A 49 38.39 -3.90 -7.91
N ASN A 50 37.78 -3.35 -8.99
CA ASN A 50 38.52 -3.06 -10.23
C ASN A 50 39.57 -1.96 -10.03
N THR A 51 39.23 -0.93 -9.21
CA THR A 51 40.16 0.15 -8.84
C THR A 51 41.33 -0.40 -8.02
N TYR A 52 41.06 -1.28 -7.06
CA TYR A 52 42.10 -1.96 -6.31
C TYR A 52 43.07 -2.72 -7.22
N ILE A 53 42.59 -3.48 -8.22
CA ILE A 53 43.43 -4.17 -9.19
C ILE A 53 44.30 -3.19 -10.00
N LEU A 54 43.67 -2.06 -10.43
CA LEU A 54 44.41 -1.02 -11.18
C LEU A 54 45.56 -0.42 -10.36
N GLU A 55 45.34 -0.14 -9.09
CA GLU A 55 46.38 0.34 -8.18
C GLU A 55 47.53 -0.65 -8.04
N GLN A 56 47.23 -1.96 -7.99
CA GLN A 56 48.26 -3.00 -7.88
C GLN A 56 49.15 -3.08 -9.13
N ILE A 57 48.69 -2.71 -10.32
CA ILE A 57 49.47 -2.73 -11.56
C ILE A 57 50.69 -1.79 -11.49
N GLY A 58 50.49 -0.63 -10.86
CA GLY A 58 51.56 0.39 -10.70
C GLY A 58 52.57 0.07 -9.61
N SER A 59 52.33 -0.93 -8.77
CA SER A 59 53.17 -1.27 -7.64
C SER A 59 54.42 -2.04 -8.06
N ASP A 60 55.55 -1.82 -7.38
CA ASP A 60 56.82 -2.55 -7.62
C ASP A 60 56.91 -3.77 -6.70
N TYR A 61 56.73 -4.94 -7.28
CA TYR A 61 56.76 -6.23 -6.58
C TYR A 61 58.15 -6.91 -6.58
N SER A 62 59.20 -6.20 -7.03
CA SER A 62 60.57 -6.75 -7.07
C SER A 62 61.10 -7.11 -5.68
N LYS A 63 60.51 -6.66 -4.61
CA LYS A 63 60.93 -6.86 -3.20
C LYS A 63 59.82 -7.30 -2.24
N GLY A 64 58.61 -7.60 -2.71
CA GLY A 64 57.45 -7.87 -1.88
C GLY A 64 56.63 -9.08 -2.30
N GLU A 65 55.63 -9.41 -1.48
CA GLU A 65 54.70 -10.49 -1.78
C GLU A 65 53.74 -10.02 -2.89
N ILE A 66 53.45 -10.90 -3.84
CA ILE A 66 52.48 -10.68 -4.89
C ILE A 66 51.10 -10.63 -4.23
N PRO A 67 50.26 -9.59 -4.51
CA PRO A 67 48.95 -9.51 -3.94
C PRO A 67 48.07 -10.69 -4.38
N GLN A 68 47.50 -11.39 -3.43
CA GLN A 68 46.54 -12.41 -3.73
C GLN A 68 45.17 -11.72 -3.99
N LEU A 69 44.74 -11.75 -5.25
CA LEU A 69 43.39 -11.31 -5.62
C LEU A 69 42.43 -12.44 -5.28
N THR A 70 41.87 -12.37 -4.09
CA THR A 70 40.87 -13.33 -3.63
C THR A 70 39.50 -13.04 -4.33
N GLY A 71 38.64 -14.07 -4.39
CA GLY A 71 37.29 -13.90 -4.90
C GLY A 71 36.55 -12.76 -4.18
N ASN A 72 35.74 -12.02 -4.93
CA ASN A 72 34.95 -10.94 -4.36
C ASN A 72 33.74 -11.51 -3.63
N GLU A 73 33.91 -11.92 -2.37
CA GLU A 73 32.86 -12.51 -1.52
C GLU A 73 31.71 -11.51 -1.25
N ASP A 74 32.02 -10.23 -1.14
CA ASP A 74 31.05 -9.18 -0.94
C ASP A 74 30.09 -9.06 -2.14
N PHE A 75 30.63 -9.22 -3.37
CA PHE A 75 29.81 -9.26 -4.56
C PHE A 75 28.85 -10.47 -4.55
N VAL A 76 29.37 -11.66 -4.26
CA VAL A 76 28.57 -12.89 -4.22
C VAL A 76 27.48 -12.79 -3.16
N SER A 77 27.82 -12.34 -1.96
CA SER A 77 26.85 -12.15 -0.86
C SER A 77 25.75 -11.14 -1.22
N SER A 78 26.13 -10.00 -1.80
CA SER A 78 25.16 -8.98 -2.25
C SER A 78 24.30 -9.49 -3.39
N PHE A 79 24.85 -10.28 -4.32
CA PHE A 79 24.10 -10.86 -5.41
C PHE A 79 23.09 -11.93 -4.94
N GLU A 80 23.47 -12.78 -4.00
CA GLU A 80 22.53 -13.75 -3.40
C GLU A 80 21.38 -13.06 -2.67
N ASN A 81 21.65 -11.97 -1.95
CA ASN A 81 20.59 -11.17 -1.34
C ASN A 81 19.66 -10.58 -2.39
N LEU A 82 20.18 -10.11 -3.51
CA LEU A 82 19.40 -9.52 -4.60
C LEU A 82 18.36 -10.47 -5.18
N LYS A 83 18.66 -11.76 -5.29
CA LYS A 83 17.74 -12.78 -5.83
C LYS A 83 16.39 -12.84 -5.09
N ASN A 84 16.36 -12.49 -3.81
CA ASN A 84 15.16 -12.52 -2.99
C ASN A 84 14.19 -11.36 -3.26
N HIS A 85 14.62 -10.34 -4.01
CA HIS A 85 13.88 -9.09 -4.25
C HIS A 85 13.43 -8.91 -5.69
N PHE A 86 13.62 -9.88 -6.58
CA PHE A 86 13.15 -9.79 -7.96
C PHE A 86 11.61 -9.81 -8.01
N THR A 87 11.04 -8.83 -8.69
CA THR A 87 9.59 -8.66 -8.82
C THR A 87 9.07 -8.99 -10.21
N ILE A 88 9.96 -8.99 -11.23
CA ILE A 88 9.64 -9.27 -12.63
C ILE A 88 10.66 -10.25 -13.25
N GLU A 89 10.26 -10.95 -14.31
CA GLU A 89 11.11 -11.94 -14.98
C GLU A 89 12.32 -11.31 -15.71
N GLU A 90 12.17 -10.08 -16.19
CA GLU A 90 13.25 -9.32 -16.83
C GLU A 90 14.42 -9.04 -15.88
N GLU A 91 14.12 -8.82 -14.58
CA GLU A 91 15.17 -8.68 -13.54
C GLU A 91 15.96 -9.98 -13.38
N LYS A 92 15.28 -11.12 -13.38
CA LYS A 92 15.94 -12.44 -13.27
C LYS A 92 16.83 -12.71 -14.47
N ALA A 93 16.33 -12.48 -15.67
CA ALA A 93 17.10 -12.69 -16.90
C ALA A 93 18.33 -11.79 -16.97
N MET A 94 18.22 -10.53 -16.53
CA MET A 94 19.35 -9.62 -16.47
C MET A 94 20.34 -10.01 -15.36
N ALA A 95 19.85 -10.49 -14.22
CA ALA A 95 20.69 -10.97 -13.12
C ALA A 95 21.53 -12.20 -13.54
N ASP A 96 20.98 -13.12 -14.34
CA ASP A 96 21.74 -14.22 -14.92
C ASP A 96 22.87 -13.70 -15.80
N SER A 97 22.64 -12.63 -16.58
CA SER A 97 23.66 -11.96 -17.39
C SER A 97 24.75 -11.32 -16.54
N VAL A 98 24.36 -10.69 -15.42
CA VAL A 98 25.31 -10.14 -14.42
C VAL A 98 26.17 -11.25 -13.83
N LEU A 99 25.57 -12.36 -13.43
CA LEU A 99 26.31 -13.51 -12.86
C LEU A 99 27.29 -14.08 -13.86
N TYR A 100 26.88 -14.29 -15.11
CA TYR A 100 27.75 -14.77 -16.17
C TYR A 100 28.95 -13.83 -16.42
N ALA A 101 28.66 -12.53 -16.48
CA ALA A 101 29.70 -11.51 -16.66
C ALA A 101 30.68 -11.47 -15.48
N PHE A 102 30.14 -11.60 -14.24
CA PHE A 102 30.97 -11.67 -13.03
C PHE A 102 31.89 -12.90 -13.03
N VAL A 103 31.35 -14.07 -13.35
CA VAL A 103 32.19 -15.30 -13.47
C VAL A 103 33.27 -15.13 -14.54
N THR A 104 32.93 -14.52 -15.68
CA THR A 104 33.90 -14.25 -16.76
C THR A 104 34.97 -13.24 -16.31
N TYR A 105 34.57 -12.18 -15.59
CA TYR A 105 35.51 -11.22 -15.03
C TYR A 105 36.47 -11.88 -14.02
N MET A 106 35.92 -12.66 -13.08
CA MET A 106 36.75 -13.38 -12.09
C MET A 106 37.65 -14.42 -12.72
N HIS A 107 37.24 -15.03 -13.84
CA HIS A 107 38.11 -15.93 -14.59
C HIS A 107 39.38 -15.22 -15.11
N VAL A 108 39.21 -14.01 -15.64
CA VAL A 108 40.37 -13.20 -16.08
C VAL A 108 41.17 -12.68 -14.88
N VAL A 109 40.55 -12.29 -13.79
CA VAL A 109 41.20 -11.88 -12.54
C VAL A 109 42.13 -13.01 -12.01
N ASN A 110 41.69 -14.26 -12.10
CA ASN A 110 42.45 -15.42 -11.65
C ASN A 110 43.73 -15.70 -12.47
N GLU A 111 43.93 -15.03 -13.63
CA GLU A 111 45.17 -15.03 -14.36
C GLU A 111 46.25 -14.10 -13.74
N ALA A 112 45.85 -13.18 -12.87
CA ALA A 112 46.68 -12.15 -12.28
C ALA A 112 47.98 -12.69 -11.63
N PRO A 113 48.04 -13.82 -10.87
CA PRO A 113 49.27 -14.32 -10.28
C PRO A 113 50.38 -14.53 -11.29
N ASP A 114 50.06 -15.07 -12.46
CA ASP A 114 51.05 -15.31 -13.53
C ASP A 114 51.49 -13.99 -14.19
N ILE A 115 50.56 -13.05 -14.33
CA ILE A 115 50.80 -11.72 -14.91
C ILE A 115 51.67 -10.85 -14.00
N TRP A 116 51.47 -10.96 -12.66
CA TRP A 116 52.26 -10.19 -11.67
C TRP A 116 53.72 -10.55 -11.65
N LEU A 117 54.11 -11.77 -12.08
CA LEU A 117 55.48 -12.17 -12.25
C LEU A 117 56.18 -11.46 -13.41
N GLY A 118 55.39 -10.91 -14.35
CA GLY A 118 55.87 -10.13 -15.48
C GLY A 118 56.22 -8.69 -15.15
N GLY A 119 56.78 -7.99 -16.12
CA GLY A 119 57.10 -6.55 -16.00
C GLY A 119 55.85 -5.65 -16.06
N TYR A 120 56.04 -4.37 -15.70
CA TYR A 120 54.94 -3.37 -15.73
C TYR A 120 54.19 -3.31 -17.07
N SER A 121 54.91 -3.43 -18.20
CA SER A 121 54.29 -3.40 -19.54
C SER A 121 53.27 -4.54 -19.72
N GLN A 122 53.62 -5.75 -19.27
CA GLN A 122 52.77 -6.93 -19.39
C GLN A 122 51.54 -6.81 -18.50
N ARG A 123 51.68 -6.31 -17.27
CA ARG A 123 50.57 -6.05 -16.33
C ARG A 123 49.61 -5.00 -16.90
N ARG A 124 50.15 -3.89 -17.47
CA ARG A 124 49.39 -2.83 -18.09
C ARG A 124 48.59 -3.34 -19.30
N GLU A 125 49.22 -4.09 -20.21
CA GLU A 125 48.58 -4.69 -21.39
C GLU A 125 47.46 -5.65 -20.98
N TRP A 126 47.69 -6.54 -20.02
CA TRP A 126 46.66 -7.42 -19.49
C TRP A 126 45.47 -6.66 -18.92
N TYR A 127 45.69 -5.60 -18.13
CA TYR A 127 44.61 -4.83 -17.55
C TYR A 127 43.76 -4.11 -18.61
N PHE A 128 44.42 -3.34 -19.48
CA PHE A 128 43.69 -2.49 -20.43
C PHE A 128 43.11 -3.26 -21.61
N ASP A 129 43.80 -4.26 -22.13
CA ASP A 129 43.37 -4.98 -23.33
C ASP A 129 42.50 -6.20 -23.03
N ARG A 130 42.63 -6.78 -21.83
CA ARG A 130 41.90 -8.01 -21.49
C ARG A 130 40.94 -7.83 -20.33
N LEU A 131 41.36 -7.38 -19.15
CA LEU A 131 40.54 -7.26 -17.97
C LEU A 131 39.45 -6.18 -18.12
N GLN A 132 39.83 -5.00 -18.60
CA GLN A 132 38.91 -3.87 -18.74
C GLN A 132 37.73 -4.21 -19.64
N GLY A 133 37.95 -4.97 -20.73
CA GLY A 133 36.86 -5.34 -21.63
C GLY A 133 35.79 -6.26 -21.00
N VAL A 134 36.18 -7.17 -20.09
CA VAL A 134 35.24 -8.01 -19.36
C VAL A 134 34.58 -7.25 -18.18
N TYR A 135 35.33 -6.35 -17.54
CA TYR A 135 34.82 -5.47 -16.52
C TYR A 135 33.70 -4.53 -17.08
N ASP A 136 33.94 -3.93 -18.23
CA ASP A 136 32.95 -3.05 -18.89
C ASP A 136 31.66 -3.81 -19.21
N LYS A 137 31.76 -5.09 -19.59
CA LYS A 137 30.55 -5.93 -19.78
C LYS A 137 29.79 -6.14 -18.46
N LEU A 138 30.51 -6.49 -17.39
CA LEU A 138 29.94 -6.66 -16.06
C LEU A 138 29.21 -5.38 -15.62
N ARG A 139 29.91 -4.25 -15.72
CA ARG A 139 29.38 -2.93 -15.41
C ARG A 139 28.09 -2.61 -16.20
N ASN A 140 28.11 -2.85 -17.50
CA ASN A 140 26.95 -2.60 -18.36
C ASN A 140 25.74 -3.47 -17.97
N TYR A 141 25.94 -4.74 -17.62
CA TYR A 141 24.85 -5.61 -17.17
C TYR A 141 24.31 -5.19 -15.80
N ILE A 142 25.16 -4.78 -14.86
CA ILE A 142 24.70 -4.25 -13.56
C ILE A 142 23.91 -2.95 -13.76
N GLN A 143 24.38 -2.05 -14.65
CA GLN A 143 23.62 -0.83 -15.00
C GLN A 143 22.28 -1.16 -15.65
N GLY A 144 22.25 -2.15 -16.55
CA GLY A 144 21.03 -2.66 -17.17
C GLY A 144 20.04 -3.18 -16.13
N LEU A 145 20.51 -3.99 -15.17
CA LEU A 145 19.70 -4.49 -14.07
C LEU A 145 19.15 -3.35 -13.22
N THR A 146 19.98 -2.37 -12.86
CA THR A 146 19.56 -1.19 -12.11
C THR A 146 18.46 -0.43 -12.85
N LEU A 147 18.60 -0.23 -14.16
CA LEU A 147 17.61 0.45 -14.98
C LEU A 147 16.28 -0.31 -15.06
N ILE A 148 16.35 -1.64 -15.26
CA ILE A 148 15.14 -2.50 -15.28
C ILE A 148 14.41 -2.40 -13.93
N SER A 149 15.13 -2.51 -12.82
CA SER A 149 14.55 -2.40 -11.49
C SER A 149 13.97 -1.02 -11.19
N GLN A 150 14.60 0.06 -11.67
CA GLN A 150 14.04 1.41 -11.58
C GLN A 150 12.76 1.57 -12.40
N ASN A 151 12.71 1.00 -13.59
CA ASN A 151 11.51 1.02 -14.43
C ASN A 151 10.38 0.19 -13.80
N ALA A 152 10.69 -1.00 -13.26
CA ALA A 152 9.73 -1.82 -12.54
C ALA A 152 9.17 -1.09 -11.30
N LEU A 153 10.03 -0.41 -10.55
CA LEU A 153 9.61 0.43 -9.43
C LEU A 153 8.64 1.53 -9.88
N ALA A 154 8.96 2.25 -10.97
CA ALA A 154 8.12 3.32 -11.49
C ALA A 154 6.77 2.76 -12.00
N GLU A 155 6.77 1.69 -12.77
CA GLU A 155 5.56 1.05 -13.30
C GLU A 155 4.68 0.50 -12.17
N ASN A 156 5.27 -0.20 -11.22
CA ASN A 156 4.55 -0.68 -10.05
C ASN A 156 3.96 0.46 -9.23
N TYR A 157 4.68 1.57 -9.04
CA TYR A 157 4.16 2.75 -8.36
C TYR A 157 2.90 3.30 -9.05
N TYR A 158 2.91 3.48 -10.38
CA TYR A 158 1.75 3.96 -11.13
C TYR A 158 0.58 2.98 -11.08
N ASN A 159 0.83 1.69 -11.28
CA ASN A 159 -0.19 0.64 -11.24
C ASN A 159 -0.83 0.51 -9.84
N LEU A 160 -0.03 0.63 -8.78
CA LEU A 160 -0.49 0.56 -7.40
C LEU A 160 -1.30 1.79 -7.02
N ASN A 161 -0.89 2.97 -7.47
CA ASN A 161 -1.61 4.22 -7.25
C ASN A 161 -3.00 4.20 -7.91
N ASP A 162 -3.10 3.73 -9.17
CA ASP A 162 -4.39 3.57 -9.86
C ASP A 162 -5.30 2.55 -9.16
N ARG A 163 -4.76 1.40 -8.78
CA ARG A 163 -5.51 0.37 -8.03
C ARG A 163 -5.96 0.88 -6.66
N PHE A 164 -5.14 1.66 -5.98
CA PHE A 164 -5.47 2.27 -4.70
C PHE A 164 -6.66 3.23 -4.82
N TYR A 165 -6.65 4.13 -5.80
CA TYR A 165 -7.78 5.02 -6.05
C TYR A 165 -9.05 4.28 -6.45
N ARG A 166 -8.96 3.26 -7.29
CA ARG A 166 -10.10 2.40 -7.66
C ARG A 166 -10.68 1.64 -6.47
N SER A 167 -9.87 1.24 -5.52
CA SER A 167 -10.32 0.55 -4.30
C SER A 167 -10.93 1.50 -3.27
N ILE A 168 -10.39 2.71 -3.12
CA ILE A 168 -10.89 3.71 -2.15
C ILE A 168 -12.19 4.37 -2.61
N THR A 169 -12.35 4.63 -3.89
CA THR A 169 -13.52 5.35 -4.43
C THR A 169 -14.86 4.71 -4.01
N PRO A 170 -15.09 3.40 -4.13
CA PRO A 170 -16.34 2.76 -3.66
C PRO A 170 -16.57 2.94 -2.16
N ILE A 171 -15.51 2.92 -1.35
CA ILE A 171 -15.60 3.08 0.11
C ILE A 171 -16.07 4.49 0.46
N ILE A 172 -15.50 5.51 -0.18
CA ILE A 172 -15.89 6.90 0.02
C ILE A 172 -17.34 7.11 -0.41
N VAL A 173 -17.74 6.60 -1.57
CA VAL A 173 -19.11 6.68 -2.08
C VAL A 173 -20.08 6.01 -1.11
N ALA A 174 -19.79 4.80 -0.63
CA ALA A 174 -20.63 4.09 0.33
C ALA A 174 -20.75 4.86 1.67
N ALA A 175 -19.67 5.46 2.16
CA ALA A 175 -19.70 6.28 3.37
C ALA A 175 -20.58 7.53 3.20
N VAL A 176 -20.46 8.25 2.09
CA VAL A 176 -21.29 9.44 1.80
C VAL A 176 -22.76 9.06 1.69
N VAL A 177 -23.08 8.00 0.93
CA VAL A 177 -24.47 7.49 0.81
C VAL A 177 -25.00 7.06 2.17
N GLY A 178 -24.18 6.36 2.99
CA GLY A 178 -24.56 5.97 4.35
C GLY A 178 -24.91 7.15 5.24
N ILE A 179 -24.12 8.21 5.22
CA ILE A 179 -24.38 9.44 5.98
C ILE A 179 -25.69 10.10 5.54
N ILE A 180 -25.93 10.20 4.23
CA ILE A 180 -27.16 10.76 3.67
C ILE A 180 -28.37 9.94 4.13
N LEU A 181 -28.29 8.60 4.06
CA LEU A 181 -29.38 7.71 4.52
C LEU A 181 -29.67 7.88 6.02
N VAL A 182 -28.64 7.99 6.85
CA VAL A 182 -28.80 8.23 8.29
C VAL A 182 -29.48 9.58 8.55
N MET A 183 -29.11 10.63 7.83
CA MET A 183 -29.74 11.95 7.94
C MET A 183 -31.20 11.89 7.53
N LEU A 184 -31.52 11.26 6.40
CA LEU A 184 -32.90 11.07 5.92
C LEU A 184 -33.73 10.27 6.94
N PHE A 185 -33.17 9.18 7.47
CA PHE A 185 -33.86 8.35 8.45
C PHE A 185 -34.14 9.12 9.75
N ASN A 186 -33.16 9.88 10.26
CA ASN A 186 -33.38 10.78 11.39
C ASN A 186 -34.46 11.83 11.11
N TYR A 187 -34.49 12.42 9.92
CA TYR A 187 -35.50 13.38 9.52
C TYR A 187 -36.89 12.74 9.52
N PHE A 188 -37.07 11.56 8.92
CA PHE A 188 -38.31 10.83 8.90
C PHE A 188 -38.81 10.44 10.31
N ILE A 189 -37.91 9.88 11.14
CA ILE A 189 -38.26 9.56 12.53
C ILE A 189 -38.74 10.81 13.28
N ASN A 190 -38.07 11.92 13.10
CA ASN A 190 -38.43 13.16 13.79
C ASN A 190 -39.83 13.66 13.36
N ILE A 191 -40.14 13.59 12.07
CA ILE A 191 -41.45 14.06 11.56
C ILE A 191 -42.58 13.09 11.88
N TYR A 192 -42.38 11.79 11.64
CA TYR A 192 -43.46 10.81 11.71
C TYR A 192 -43.63 10.18 13.10
N PHE A 193 -42.61 10.21 13.96
CA PHE A 193 -42.70 9.64 15.30
C PHE A 193 -42.51 10.68 16.40
N VAL A 194 -41.42 11.40 16.43
CA VAL A 194 -41.08 12.26 17.58
C VAL A 194 -42.05 13.43 17.70
N LYS A 195 -42.33 14.17 16.63
CA LYS A 195 -43.22 15.30 16.66
C LYS A 195 -44.68 14.94 17.02
N PRO A 196 -45.28 13.89 16.43
CA PRO A 196 -46.62 13.41 16.84
C PRO A 196 -46.71 13.01 18.31
N VAL A 197 -45.73 12.21 18.79
CA VAL A 197 -45.70 11.79 20.21
C VAL A 197 -45.59 13.00 21.15
N ILE A 198 -44.78 13.99 20.84
CA ILE A 198 -44.65 15.21 21.62
C ILE A 198 -45.97 16.00 21.59
N ARG A 199 -46.69 16.06 20.44
CA ARG A 199 -48.00 16.74 20.34
C ARG A 199 -49.06 16.05 21.21
N ILE A 200 -49.16 14.70 21.16
CA ILE A 200 -50.06 13.92 22.01
C ILE A 200 -49.77 14.21 23.49
N ASN A 201 -48.50 14.12 23.89
CA ASN A 201 -48.10 14.35 25.29
C ASN A 201 -48.45 15.78 25.76
N LYS A 202 -48.20 16.80 24.94
CA LYS A 202 -48.56 18.18 25.24
C LYS A 202 -50.08 18.35 25.36
N GLY A 203 -50.88 17.72 24.46
CA GLY A 203 -52.34 17.73 24.51
C GLY A 203 -52.87 17.09 25.80
N LEU A 204 -52.33 15.92 26.18
CA LEU A 204 -52.67 15.25 27.43
C LEU A 204 -52.32 16.09 28.66
N LYS A 205 -51.15 16.70 28.67
CA LYS A 205 -50.70 17.56 29.77
C LYS A 205 -51.61 18.78 29.90
N SER A 206 -52.01 19.43 28.80
CA SER A 206 -52.94 20.56 28.80
C SER A 206 -54.32 20.16 29.31
N TYR A 207 -54.83 19.00 28.96
CA TYR A 207 -56.09 18.47 29.51
C TYR A 207 -56.00 18.25 31.02
N ARG A 208 -54.93 17.65 31.50
CA ARG A 208 -54.74 17.29 32.93
C ARG A 208 -54.56 18.52 33.83
N GLU A 209 -53.74 19.49 33.41
CA GLU A 209 -53.36 20.64 34.26
C GLU A 209 -54.33 21.79 34.16
N TYR A 210 -54.91 22.03 32.99
CA TYR A 210 -55.76 23.23 32.72
C TYR A 210 -57.18 22.91 32.37
N ASN A 211 -57.63 21.67 32.38
CA ASN A 211 -58.93 21.18 31.98
C ASN A 211 -59.41 21.71 30.60
N LYS A 212 -58.40 22.03 29.73
CA LYS A 212 -58.60 22.45 28.33
C LYS A 212 -59.02 21.27 27.47
N GLY A 213 -59.79 21.51 26.40
CA GLY A 213 -60.12 20.46 25.43
C GLY A 213 -58.91 19.83 24.83
N TYR A 214 -58.94 18.52 24.60
CA TYR A 214 -57.90 17.81 23.85
C TYR A 214 -58.19 18.02 22.35
N ASP A 215 -57.34 18.79 21.65
CA ASP A 215 -57.47 19.05 20.21
C ASP A 215 -56.07 18.88 19.57
N VAL A 216 -55.67 17.63 19.40
CA VAL A 216 -54.46 17.28 18.68
C VAL A 216 -54.84 16.76 17.31
N ARG A 217 -54.37 17.42 16.26
CA ARG A 217 -54.58 17.04 14.86
C ARG A 217 -53.26 16.69 14.19
N PHE A 218 -53.29 15.66 13.34
CA PHE A 218 -52.19 15.28 12.48
C PHE A 218 -52.55 15.58 11.03
N ASP A 219 -51.59 16.12 10.29
CA ASP A 219 -51.79 16.54 8.91
C ASP A 219 -51.57 15.38 7.90
N TYR A 220 -51.13 14.22 8.35
CA TYR A 220 -50.71 13.12 7.48
C TYR A 220 -51.23 11.76 7.97
N GLY A 221 -51.88 11.04 7.05
CA GLY A 221 -52.10 9.58 6.97
C GLY A 221 -52.77 8.89 8.16
N ARG A 222 -53.53 7.83 7.86
CA ARG A 222 -54.00 6.88 8.88
C ARG A 222 -52.87 5.93 9.25
N ASP A 223 -52.14 6.27 10.28
CA ASP A 223 -51.13 5.39 10.88
C ASP A 223 -51.50 5.07 12.34
N GLN A 224 -50.71 4.16 12.95
CA GLN A 224 -50.94 3.72 14.33
C GLN A 224 -50.91 4.86 15.36
N LEU A 225 -50.19 5.95 15.08
CA LEU A 225 -50.17 7.14 15.96
C LEU A 225 -51.41 7.97 15.84
N GLN A 226 -52.07 8.02 14.69
CA GLN A 226 -53.34 8.68 14.50
C GLN A 226 -54.44 7.88 15.20
N GLU A 227 -54.44 6.54 15.05
CA GLU A 227 -55.37 5.66 15.75
C GLU A 227 -55.23 5.80 17.28
N LEU A 228 -54.00 5.84 17.78
CA LEU A 228 -53.75 6.12 19.20
C LEU A 228 -54.27 7.49 19.63
N ASN A 229 -54.12 8.52 18.81
CA ASN A 229 -54.64 9.86 19.09
C ASN A 229 -56.16 9.91 19.12
N GLU A 230 -56.84 9.21 18.20
CA GLU A 230 -58.31 9.08 18.16
C GLU A 230 -58.84 8.36 19.39
N ASN A 231 -58.26 7.24 19.79
CA ASN A 231 -58.60 6.49 20.99
C ASN A 231 -58.42 7.34 22.26
N ILE A 232 -57.36 8.10 22.37
CA ILE A 232 -57.10 9.02 23.47
C ILE A 232 -58.21 10.12 23.52
N LYS A 233 -58.60 10.66 22.35
CA LYS A 233 -59.63 11.66 22.26
C LYS A 233 -60.97 11.13 22.73
N GLU A 234 -61.33 9.92 22.31
CA GLU A 234 -62.58 9.24 22.71
C GLU A 234 -62.62 9.03 24.23
N ILE A 235 -61.58 8.49 24.83
CA ILE A 235 -61.48 8.31 26.30
C ILE A 235 -61.62 9.63 27.05
N ILE A 236 -61.05 10.72 26.54
CA ILE A 236 -61.15 12.04 27.15
C ILE A 236 -62.58 12.60 27.07
N GLU A 237 -63.26 12.41 25.93
CA GLU A 237 -64.62 12.84 25.72
C GLU A 237 -65.61 12.08 26.62
N GLU A 238 -65.45 10.76 26.76
CA GLU A 238 -66.24 9.96 27.71
C GLU A 238 -66.02 10.39 29.16
N ASN A 239 -64.76 10.61 29.57
CA ASN A 239 -64.48 11.08 30.93
C ASN A 239 -65.10 12.45 31.24
N ARG A 240 -65.10 13.33 30.24
CA ARG A 240 -65.77 14.62 30.37
C ARG A 240 -67.31 14.49 30.49
N ALA A 241 -67.88 13.57 29.75
CA ALA A 241 -69.35 13.33 29.81
C ALA A 241 -69.77 12.76 31.18
N LEU A 242 -68.95 11.86 31.74
CA LEU A 242 -69.16 11.32 33.10
C LEU A 242 -69.02 12.38 34.18
N LYS A 243 -67.98 13.24 34.11
CA LYS A 243 -67.83 14.36 35.07
C LYS A 243 -68.90 15.43 35.02
N LYS A 244 -69.71 15.56 33.96
CA LYS A 244 -70.81 16.43 33.84
C LYS A 244 -72.11 15.85 34.40
N LYS A 245 -72.15 14.52 34.61
CA LYS A 245 -73.32 13.81 35.17
C LYS A 245 -73.33 13.67 36.70
N ILE A 246 -72.14 13.96 37.29
CA ILE A 246 -71.94 14.04 38.75
C ILE A 246 -72.01 15.50 39.16
#